data_ad97cffd5bb0c46d1e48e6611899a939
#
_entry.id   ad97cffd5bb0c46d1e48e6611899a939
#
_cell.length_a   1.000
_cell.length_b   1.000
_cell.length_c   1.000
_cell.angle_alpha   90.00
_cell.angle_beta   90.00
_cell.angle_gamma   90.00
#
_symmetry.space_group_name_H-M   'P 1'
#
loop_
_entity.id
_entity.type
_entity.pdbx_description
1 polymer ?
#
loop_
_entity_poly.entity_id
_entity_poly.type
_entity_poly.pdbx_seq_one_letter_code
_entity_poly.pdbx_strand_id
1 'polypeptide(L)'
;MFSMFQLNMSRFYSGIITIILGFFAVWHSSSVWAGSFALNEQSVSGLGTAYAGGAAQANDASTIFFNPAGIALLDQGEFQLGGHFAALQATFTNEGSHYNLPNTPVNGLRLSGGNGGDGGVAHLLPNIYLSQPVFRNPQYGDLTIGVGLSVPFGLETDYRPGWVGRYAGLRTKLTTFDIQPTIAYRLFDRISLGASLDIQYASGRLTQAIDFGLAGAQLTGQFEQALPALLAAQGVPIAAIPPVVKATQQAYNNAGFVPGGRDGISEVTGDDWSVGFTLGAIFEYWKGNNQSFFQDGRFGVSYRSAISHTLQGNVSFRDVPLITAAGAPLQFPQPNAFQDIFFDQSATAQLDLPEIYHFSLYQRFEREFAIMGDIAWTRWSRLQSVPIVFQNAATPSNVLQLNYKDSLRYAVGFEWYATKNFTLRLGFAYDETPIQSENFRTPRIPDNNRYFLSAGFRWSPTRFMDIDVGYAHLFVEDPTVDFTDSQGHELRGKFDAAVDVVSAAVTFRWGGSRESAQPVSQPPGKEVVGFRK
;
A
#
# COMPACT_ATOMS: atom_id res chain seq x y z
N MET A 1 -4.04 16.53 -53.00
CA MET A 1 -4.27 16.85 -51.60
C MET A 1 -4.34 15.61 -50.67
N PHE A 2 -4.95 14.49 -51.11
CA PHE A 2 -5.03 13.24 -50.32
C PHE A 2 -3.69 12.53 -50.10
N SER A 3 -2.71 12.62 -51.00
CA SER A 3 -1.41 11.92 -50.83
C SER A 3 -0.45 12.58 -49.85
N MET A 4 -0.56 13.89 -49.62
CA MET A 4 0.26 14.61 -48.63
C MET A 4 -0.19 14.34 -47.19
N PHE A 5 -1.47 14.03 -46.97
CA PHE A 5 -2.01 13.72 -45.65
C PHE A 5 -1.59 12.33 -45.17
N GLN A 6 -1.50 11.33 -46.07
CA GLN A 6 -1.05 9.97 -45.71
C GLN A 6 0.45 9.92 -45.41
N LEU A 7 1.29 10.72 -46.05
CA LEU A 7 2.73 10.78 -45.80
C LEU A 7 3.07 11.45 -44.45
N ASN A 8 2.26 12.43 -44.02
CA ASN A 8 2.44 13.05 -42.71
C ASN A 8 1.99 12.12 -41.55
N MET A 9 0.92 11.35 -41.73
CA MET A 9 0.48 10.37 -40.74
C MET A 9 1.49 9.25 -40.51
N SER A 10 2.09 8.69 -41.58
CA SER A 10 3.09 7.60 -41.43
C SER A 10 4.37 8.07 -40.73
N ARG A 11 4.83 9.29 -40.94
CA ARG A 11 5.96 9.88 -40.22
C ARG A 11 5.63 10.20 -38.76
N PHE A 12 4.37 10.56 -38.46
CA PHE A 12 3.90 10.82 -37.11
C PHE A 12 3.82 9.53 -36.30
N TYR A 13 3.29 8.43 -36.88
CA TYR A 13 3.26 7.10 -36.21
C TYR A 13 4.67 6.52 -36.00
N SER A 14 5.58 6.70 -36.96
CA SER A 14 6.99 6.31 -36.82
C SER A 14 7.70 7.08 -35.69
N GLY A 15 7.41 8.39 -35.55
CA GLY A 15 7.95 9.21 -34.47
C GLY A 15 7.47 8.78 -33.07
N ILE A 16 6.17 8.48 -32.93
CA ILE A 16 5.57 8.04 -31.67
C ILE A 16 6.10 6.66 -31.26
N ILE A 17 6.20 5.71 -32.19
CA ILE A 17 6.77 4.38 -31.93
C ILE A 17 8.24 4.49 -31.52
N THR A 18 9.01 5.38 -32.12
CA THR A 18 10.41 5.63 -31.77
C THR A 18 10.55 6.29 -30.39
N ILE A 19 9.63 7.17 -30.00
CA ILE A 19 9.59 7.77 -28.65
C ILE A 19 9.21 6.71 -27.62
N ILE A 20 8.23 5.85 -27.88
CA ILE A 20 7.82 4.75 -26.99
C ILE A 20 8.94 3.72 -26.84
N LEU A 21 9.61 3.34 -27.94
CA LEU A 21 10.75 2.42 -27.91
C LEU A 21 12.01 3.06 -27.30
N GLY A 22 12.21 4.39 -27.46
CA GLY A 22 13.28 5.15 -26.80
C GLY A 22 13.11 5.23 -25.28
N PHE A 23 11.88 5.25 -24.77
CA PHE A 23 11.60 5.22 -23.34
C PHE A 23 11.94 3.88 -22.70
N PHE A 24 11.87 2.77 -23.45
CA PHE A 24 12.26 1.44 -22.96
C PHE A 24 13.78 1.21 -22.93
N ALA A 25 14.59 2.07 -23.57
CA ALA A 25 16.04 1.86 -23.71
C ALA A 25 16.90 2.56 -22.64
N VAL A 26 16.33 3.35 -21.74
CA VAL A 26 17.04 4.00 -20.63
C VAL A 26 16.77 3.22 -19.33
N TRP A 27 17.22 1.99 -19.29
CA TRP A 27 17.19 1.17 -18.08
C TRP A 27 18.51 1.26 -17.34
N HIS A 28 18.62 2.19 -16.42
CA HIS A 28 19.54 2.08 -15.28
C HIS A 28 18.80 2.51 -14.02
N SER A 29 18.40 1.49 -13.27
CA SER A 29 18.21 1.35 -11.82
C SER A 29 18.17 2.61 -10.95
N SER A 30 17.03 2.95 -10.42
CA SER A 30 16.81 3.40 -9.04
C SER A 30 15.31 3.30 -8.72
N SER A 31 15.04 2.88 -7.61
CA SER A 31 13.97 2.10 -7.03
C SER A 31 13.00 2.91 -6.15
N VAL A 32 11.75 2.44 -5.90
CA VAL A 32 10.71 3.33 -5.38
C VAL A 32 9.51 2.69 -4.67
N TRP A 33 8.89 3.34 -3.65
CA TRP A 33 7.75 2.88 -2.84
C TRP A 33 6.57 3.85 -2.74
N ALA A 34 5.37 3.30 -2.39
CA ALA A 34 4.07 3.99 -2.27
C ALA A 34 3.79 4.53 -0.83
N GLY A 35 3.00 5.64 -0.61
CA GLY A 35 2.65 6.32 0.64
C GLY A 35 2.28 5.38 1.78
N SER A 36 3.25 4.98 2.60
CA SER A 36 3.12 3.89 3.53
C SER A 36 2.57 2.64 2.81
N PHE A 37 1.42 2.09 3.20
CA PHE A 37 0.83 0.88 2.63
C PHE A 37 -0.58 1.08 2.04
N ALA A 38 -0.99 2.32 1.79
CA ALA A 38 -2.20 2.59 0.98
C ALA A 38 -1.90 2.40 -0.51
N LEU A 39 -2.76 1.65 -1.19
CA LEU A 39 -2.60 1.28 -2.60
C LEU A 39 -3.55 2.13 -3.46
N ASN A 40 -2.98 2.91 -4.38
CA ASN A 40 -3.74 3.65 -5.39
C ASN A 40 -4.08 2.76 -6.60
N GLU A 41 -3.50 1.58 -6.71
CA GLU A 41 -3.57 0.62 -7.82
C GLU A 41 -4.94 -0.07 -7.90
N GLN A 42 -6.01 0.75 -8.03
CA GLN A 42 -7.40 0.30 -8.08
C GLN A 42 -8.08 0.58 -9.43
N SER A 43 -7.38 1.25 -10.36
CA SER A 43 -7.88 1.55 -11.69
C SER A 43 -6.74 1.51 -12.70
N VAL A 44 -6.86 0.67 -13.73
CA VAL A 44 -5.86 0.59 -14.80
C VAL A 44 -5.89 1.85 -15.68
N SER A 45 -7.10 2.36 -15.97
CA SER A 45 -7.24 3.63 -16.69
C SER A 45 -6.67 4.82 -15.89
N GLY A 46 -6.87 4.81 -14.56
CA GLY A 46 -6.34 5.80 -13.64
C GLY A 46 -4.81 5.74 -13.50
N LEU A 47 -4.20 4.54 -13.57
CA LEU A 47 -2.74 4.40 -13.53
C LEU A 47 -2.07 5.25 -14.61
N GLY A 48 -2.61 5.25 -15.84
CA GLY A 48 -2.06 6.02 -16.96
C GLY A 48 -2.01 7.52 -16.73
N THR A 49 -2.82 8.07 -15.84
CA THR A 49 -2.85 9.49 -15.45
C THR A 49 -2.28 9.72 -14.04
N ALA A 50 -1.53 8.77 -13.48
CA ALA A 50 -1.11 8.79 -12.07
C ALA A 50 -2.29 9.05 -11.11
N TYR A 51 -3.46 8.50 -11.41
CA TYR A 51 -4.73 8.65 -10.69
C TYR A 51 -5.22 10.11 -10.54
N ALA A 52 -4.65 11.05 -11.30
CA ALA A 52 -5.15 12.42 -11.36
C ALA A 52 -6.59 12.43 -11.87
N GLY A 53 -7.44 13.23 -11.22
CA GLY A 53 -8.85 13.32 -11.56
C GLY A 53 -9.70 12.13 -11.08
N GLY A 54 -9.17 11.24 -10.25
CA GLY A 54 -9.83 10.01 -9.83
C GLY A 54 -11.24 10.22 -9.26
N ALA A 55 -11.45 11.30 -8.49
CA ALA A 55 -12.77 11.63 -7.95
C ALA A 55 -13.69 12.42 -8.91
N ALA A 56 -13.24 12.84 -10.12
CA ALA A 56 -14.03 13.66 -11.05
C ALA A 56 -14.19 13.07 -12.45
N GLN A 57 -13.24 12.24 -12.90
CA GLN A 57 -13.12 11.80 -14.29
C GLN A 57 -14.24 10.83 -14.71
N ALA A 58 -14.52 9.80 -13.89
CA ALA A 58 -15.56 8.79 -14.12
C ALA A 58 -15.49 8.14 -15.53
N ASN A 59 -14.32 7.59 -15.89
CA ASN A 59 -14.06 7.01 -17.22
C ASN A 59 -14.61 5.60 -17.40
N ASP A 60 -14.80 4.86 -16.31
CA ASP A 60 -15.29 3.49 -16.25
C ASP A 60 -15.71 3.12 -14.82
N ALA A 61 -16.17 1.87 -14.63
CA ALA A 61 -16.71 1.41 -13.36
C ALA A 61 -15.72 1.42 -12.19
N SER A 62 -14.39 1.54 -12.43
CA SER A 62 -13.40 1.67 -11.35
C SER A 62 -13.53 2.97 -10.54
N THR A 63 -14.33 3.93 -11.02
CA THR A 63 -14.69 5.13 -10.25
C THR A 63 -15.37 4.80 -8.93
N ILE A 64 -15.97 3.60 -8.76
CA ILE A 64 -16.53 3.11 -7.49
C ILE A 64 -15.53 3.29 -6.35
N PHE A 65 -14.26 2.96 -6.58
CA PHE A 65 -13.23 3.07 -5.55
C PHE A 65 -12.91 4.51 -5.17
N PHE A 66 -12.70 5.40 -6.18
CA PHE A 66 -12.26 6.78 -5.94
C PHE A 66 -13.40 7.72 -5.58
N ASN A 67 -14.53 7.60 -6.28
CA ASN A 67 -15.74 8.40 -6.04
C ASN A 67 -16.99 7.65 -6.53
N PRO A 68 -17.79 7.09 -5.63
CA PRO A 68 -18.98 6.32 -6.00
C PRO A 68 -20.00 7.12 -6.83
N ALA A 69 -20.02 8.46 -6.72
CA ALA A 69 -20.89 9.30 -7.54
C ALA A 69 -20.60 9.18 -9.05
N GLY A 70 -19.39 8.76 -9.41
CA GLY A 70 -18.96 8.65 -10.81
C GLY A 70 -19.74 7.64 -11.62
N ILE A 71 -20.25 6.54 -11.02
CA ILE A 71 -21.04 5.55 -11.78
C ILE A 71 -22.36 6.11 -12.33
N ALA A 72 -22.89 7.20 -11.76
CA ALA A 72 -24.08 7.88 -12.29
C ALA A 72 -23.80 8.63 -13.61
N LEU A 73 -22.53 8.86 -13.96
CA LEU A 73 -22.10 9.47 -15.22
C LEU A 73 -21.87 8.44 -16.33
N LEU A 74 -21.79 7.15 -16.00
CA LEU A 74 -21.61 6.08 -16.97
C LEU A 74 -22.91 5.86 -17.75
N ASP A 75 -22.80 5.87 -19.08
CA ASP A 75 -23.98 5.79 -19.95
C ASP A 75 -24.55 4.39 -20.11
N GLN A 76 -23.76 3.36 -19.84
CA GLN A 76 -24.09 1.97 -20.07
C GLN A 76 -23.82 1.13 -18.81
N GLY A 77 -24.35 -0.10 -18.79
CA GLY A 77 -23.87 -1.09 -17.84
C GLY A 77 -22.43 -1.46 -18.19
N GLU A 78 -21.59 -1.64 -17.19
CA GLU A 78 -20.17 -1.97 -17.35
C GLU A 78 -19.75 -3.10 -16.42
N PHE A 79 -18.95 -4.02 -16.95
CA PHE A 79 -18.17 -4.98 -16.17
C PHE A 79 -16.71 -4.80 -16.52
N GLN A 80 -15.88 -4.53 -15.51
CA GLN A 80 -14.44 -4.37 -15.66
C GLN A 80 -13.70 -5.43 -14.84
N LEU A 81 -12.73 -6.08 -15.48
CA LEU A 81 -11.76 -6.95 -14.86
C LEU A 81 -10.38 -6.39 -15.13
N GLY A 82 -9.64 -6.07 -14.07
CA GLY A 82 -8.30 -5.52 -14.14
C GLY A 82 -7.34 -6.12 -13.13
N GLY A 83 -6.07 -5.83 -13.32
CA GLY A 83 -5.02 -6.21 -12.39
C GLY A 83 -3.77 -5.39 -12.58
N HIS A 84 -3.05 -5.20 -11.49
CA HIS A 84 -1.78 -4.48 -11.42
C HIS A 84 -0.72 -5.46 -10.92
N PHE A 85 0.33 -5.64 -11.69
CA PHE A 85 1.53 -6.34 -11.25
C PHE A 85 2.50 -5.28 -10.72
N ALA A 86 2.67 -5.23 -9.41
CA ALA A 86 3.58 -4.33 -8.72
C ALA A 86 4.84 -5.10 -8.32
N ALA A 87 5.97 -4.74 -8.89
CA ALA A 87 7.27 -5.28 -8.56
C ALA A 87 7.99 -4.33 -7.58
N LEU A 88 8.15 -4.80 -6.38
CA LEU A 88 8.70 -4.08 -5.26
C LEU A 88 10.15 -4.48 -5.04
N GLN A 89 11.05 -3.52 -4.86
CA GLN A 89 12.46 -3.71 -4.50
C GLN A 89 12.77 -2.92 -3.23
N ALA A 90 13.51 -3.49 -2.29
CA ALA A 90 13.94 -2.85 -1.04
C ALA A 90 15.27 -3.42 -0.56
N THR A 91 16.37 -2.82 -0.98
CA THR A 91 17.72 -3.28 -0.65
C THR A 91 18.32 -2.42 0.46
N PHE A 92 18.65 -3.03 1.60
CA PHE A 92 19.24 -2.34 2.73
C PHE A 92 20.77 -2.30 2.65
N THR A 93 21.35 -1.16 3.01
CA THR A 93 22.80 -0.97 3.23
C THR A 93 23.05 -0.60 4.68
N ASN A 94 23.78 -1.47 5.41
CA ASN A 94 24.11 -1.26 6.81
C ASN A 94 25.18 -0.17 6.97
N GLU A 95 24.91 0.85 7.81
CA GLU A 95 25.82 1.95 8.12
C GLU A 95 26.25 1.95 9.60
N GLY A 96 26.34 0.77 10.21
CA GLY A 96 26.90 0.61 11.55
C GLY A 96 25.90 0.26 12.64
N SER A 97 24.93 -0.61 12.31
CA SER A 97 23.97 -1.15 13.30
C SER A 97 24.68 -1.78 14.51
N HIS A 98 24.18 -1.51 15.70
CA HIS A 98 24.83 -1.90 16.95
C HIS A 98 23.81 -2.09 18.10
N TYR A 99 24.28 -2.57 19.25
CA TYR A 99 23.49 -2.58 20.49
C TYR A 99 23.53 -1.19 21.13
N ASN A 100 22.39 -0.57 21.34
CA ASN A 100 22.21 0.68 22.08
C ASN A 100 21.63 0.39 23.46
N LEU A 101 22.51 -0.01 24.39
CA LEU A 101 22.21 -0.36 25.77
C LEU A 101 23.12 0.42 26.73
N PRO A 102 22.84 1.70 26.96
CA PRO A 102 23.69 2.58 27.79
C PRO A 102 23.99 1.95 29.18
N ASN A 103 25.21 2.16 29.66
CA ASN A 103 25.71 1.63 30.95
C ASN A 103 25.82 0.10 31.02
N THR A 104 25.80 -0.62 29.88
CA THR A 104 26.09 -2.05 29.83
C THR A 104 27.37 -2.34 29.03
N PRO A 105 28.07 -3.46 29.28
CA PRO A 105 29.23 -3.87 28.50
C PRO A 105 28.91 -4.16 27.02
N VAL A 106 27.63 -4.29 26.67
CA VAL A 106 27.14 -4.62 25.30
C VAL A 106 26.96 -3.36 24.45
N ASN A 107 26.90 -2.18 25.09
CA ASN A 107 26.66 -0.93 24.39
C ASN A 107 27.72 -0.66 23.31
N GLY A 108 27.28 -0.37 22.09
CA GLY A 108 28.18 -0.11 20.96
C GLY A 108 28.74 -1.36 20.28
N LEU A 109 28.47 -2.58 20.77
CA LEU A 109 28.82 -3.80 20.04
C LEU A 109 28.04 -3.88 18.73
N ARG A 110 28.70 -4.20 17.63
CA ARG A 110 28.07 -4.33 16.32
C ARG A 110 27.08 -5.49 16.28
N LEU A 111 25.90 -5.26 15.69
CA LEU A 111 24.98 -6.33 15.36
C LEU A 111 25.58 -7.20 14.28
N SER A 112 25.49 -8.51 14.46
CA SER A 112 25.91 -9.50 13.45
C SER A 112 24.88 -9.65 12.34
N GLY A 113 25.34 -9.90 11.13
CA GLY A 113 24.48 -10.18 9.98
C GLY A 113 24.87 -9.39 8.73
N GLY A 114 24.33 -9.80 7.60
CA GLY A 114 24.49 -9.12 6.31
C GLY A 114 23.39 -8.08 6.05
N ASN A 115 23.38 -7.48 4.86
CA ASN A 115 22.38 -6.48 4.44
C ASN A 115 20.97 -7.06 4.17
N GLY A 116 20.77 -8.37 4.19
CA GLY A 116 19.46 -9.01 4.03
C GLY A 116 19.04 -9.32 2.58
N GLY A 117 19.71 -8.77 1.60
CA GLY A 117 19.33 -8.85 0.19
C GLY A 117 18.23 -7.85 -0.16
N ASP A 118 17.47 -8.17 -1.18
CA ASP A 118 16.25 -7.43 -1.51
C ASP A 118 15.09 -7.95 -0.66
N GLY A 119 14.49 -7.07 0.15
CA GLY A 119 13.32 -7.37 0.99
C GLY A 119 11.99 -7.11 0.29
N GLY A 120 12.02 -6.61 -0.96
CA GLY A 120 10.82 -6.36 -1.75
C GLY A 120 10.19 -7.64 -2.28
N VAL A 121 8.87 -7.64 -2.41
CA VAL A 121 8.08 -8.77 -2.93
C VAL A 121 7.14 -8.26 -4.02
N ALA A 122 7.09 -8.99 -5.15
CA ALA A 122 6.17 -8.66 -6.24
C ALA A 122 4.76 -9.20 -5.97
N HIS A 123 3.72 -8.41 -6.29
CA HIS A 123 2.32 -8.76 -6.08
C HIS A 123 1.46 -8.51 -7.29
N LEU A 124 0.44 -9.35 -7.46
CA LEU A 124 -0.68 -9.10 -8.35
C LEU A 124 -1.86 -8.55 -7.53
N LEU A 125 -2.31 -7.35 -7.86
CA LEU A 125 -3.43 -6.66 -7.22
C LEU A 125 -4.63 -6.70 -8.18
N PRO A 126 -5.61 -7.59 -7.98
CA PRO A 126 -6.80 -7.67 -8.83
C PRO A 126 -7.80 -6.58 -8.46
N ASN A 127 -8.55 -6.11 -9.46
CA ASN A 127 -9.73 -5.28 -9.26
C ASN A 127 -10.86 -5.73 -10.19
N ILE A 128 -12.09 -5.71 -9.68
CA ILE A 128 -13.30 -6.10 -10.42
C ILE A 128 -14.39 -5.09 -10.10
N TYR A 129 -15.04 -4.58 -11.14
CA TYR A 129 -16.11 -3.60 -10.96
C TYR A 129 -17.30 -3.96 -11.86
N LEU A 130 -18.48 -3.74 -11.32
CA LEU A 130 -19.73 -3.85 -12.02
C LEU A 130 -20.58 -2.61 -11.76
N SER A 131 -21.10 -1.98 -12.78
CA SER A 131 -22.06 -0.89 -12.66
C SER A 131 -23.24 -1.12 -13.60
N GLN A 132 -24.44 -0.78 -13.14
CA GLN A 132 -25.67 -0.93 -13.89
C GLN A 132 -26.58 0.28 -13.67
N PRO A 133 -26.85 1.08 -14.72
CA PRO A 133 -27.94 2.04 -14.69
C PRO A 133 -29.28 1.29 -14.52
N VAL A 134 -30.01 1.67 -13.46
CA VAL A 134 -31.31 1.03 -13.11
C VAL A 134 -32.48 1.85 -13.62
N PHE A 135 -32.34 3.16 -13.49
CA PHE A 135 -33.42 4.10 -13.79
C PHE A 135 -32.84 5.38 -14.40
N ARG A 136 -33.47 5.87 -15.45
CA ARG A 136 -33.10 7.13 -16.11
C ARG A 136 -34.35 7.92 -16.43
N ASN A 137 -34.43 9.13 -15.88
CA ASN A 137 -35.58 9.98 -16.09
C ASN A 137 -35.16 11.46 -16.15
N PRO A 138 -35.40 12.16 -17.26
CA PRO A 138 -35.01 13.56 -17.41
C PRO A 138 -35.60 14.50 -16.36
N GLN A 139 -36.74 14.13 -15.77
CA GLN A 139 -37.44 14.94 -14.78
C GLN A 139 -36.97 14.64 -13.34
N TYR A 140 -36.71 13.37 -13.03
CA TYR A 140 -36.40 12.93 -11.66
C TYR A 140 -34.94 12.60 -11.44
N GLY A 141 -34.13 12.44 -12.49
CA GLY A 141 -32.72 12.08 -12.42
C GLY A 141 -32.43 10.62 -12.74
N ASP A 142 -31.18 10.21 -12.61
CA ASP A 142 -30.71 8.88 -12.98
C ASP A 142 -30.19 8.13 -11.74
N LEU A 143 -30.58 6.88 -11.58
CA LEU A 143 -30.10 5.96 -10.54
C LEU A 143 -29.20 4.89 -11.16
N THR A 144 -28.01 4.72 -10.60
CA THR A 144 -27.07 3.64 -10.96
C THR A 144 -26.65 2.90 -9.70
N ILE A 145 -26.57 1.59 -9.79
CA ILE A 145 -26.02 0.73 -8.74
C ILE A 145 -24.73 0.09 -9.23
N GLY A 146 -23.89 -0.33 -8.30
CA GLY A 146 -22.64 -1.00 -8.63
C GLY A 146 -22.12 -1.85 -7.49
N VAL A 147 -21.10 -2.62 -7.80
CA VAL A 147 -20.29 -3.34 -6.82
C VAL A 147 -18.83 -3.32 -7.28
N GLY A 148 -17.92 -3.06 -6.35
CA GLY A 148 -16.47 -3.12 -6.55
C GLY A 148 -15.84 -4.19 -5.68
N LEU A 149 -14.74 -4.76 -6.16
CA LEU A 149 -13.79 -5.55 -5.40
C LEU A 149 -12.40 -4.97 -5.64
N SER A 150 -11.72 -4.55 -4.57
CA SER A 150 -10.48 -3.78 -4.61
C SER A 150 -9.55 -4.14 -3.44
N VAL A 151 -8.28 -3.73 -3.51
CA VAL A 151 -7.23 -4.00 -2.50
C VAL A 151 -6.68 -2.66 -1.99
N PRO A 152 -7.36 -1.97 -1.07
CA PRO A 152 -7.03 -0.59 -0.69
C PRO A 152 -5.74 -0.43 0.11
N PHE A 153 -5.33 -1.45 0.86
CA PHE A 153 -4.10 -1.46 1.64
C PHE A 153 -3.36 -2.77 1.46
N GLY A 154 -2.05 -2.71 1.37
CA GLY A 154 -1.22 -3.89 1.23
C GLY A 154 0.25 -3.58 1.38
N LEU A 155 0.99 -4.55 1.93
CA LEU A 155 2.43 -4.45 2.15
C LEU A 155 2.99 -5.86 2.26
N GLU A 156 4.13 -6.11 1.66
CA GLU A 156 4.94 -7.27 1.99
C GLU A 156 6.42 -6.95 1.88
N THR A 157 7.17 -7.27 2.95
CA THR A 157 8.63 -7.29 2.98
C THR A 157 9.10 -8.64 3.49
N ASP A 158 10.17 -9.19 2.90
CA ASP A 158 10.71 -10.50 3.28
C ASP A 158 12.24 -10.50 3.17
N TYR A 159 12.92 -10.39 4.31
CA TYR A 159 14.38 -10.36 4.41
C TYR A 159 14.94 -11.74 4.75
N ARG A 160 16.18 -11.99 4.33
CA ARG A 160 16.90 -13.23 4.69
C ARG A 160 17.09 -13.36 6.20
N PRO A 161 16.92 -14.56 6.80
CA PRO A 161 16.97 -14.72 8.26
C PRO A 161 18.24 -14.22 8.94
N GLY A 162 19.39 -14.26 8.27
CA GLY A 162 20.68 -13.82 8.82
C GLY A 162 21.03 -12.35 8.59
N TRP A 163 20.07 -11.47 8.31
CA TRP A 163 20.39 -10.07 8.12
C TRP A 163 20.50 -9.28 9.44
N VAL A 164 21.16 -8.13 9.37
CA VAL A 164 21.48 -7.32 10.57
C VAL A 164 20.24 -6.76 11.28
N GLY A 165 19.16 -6.48 10.53
CA GLY A 165 17.90 -5.93 11.07
C GLY A 165 16.85 -6.97 11.47
N ARG A 166 17.20 -8.24 11.59
CA ARG A 166 16.27 -9.35 11.87
C ARG A 166 15.46 -9.21 13.15
N TYR A 167 15.95 -8.46 14.15
CA TYR A 167 15.24 -8.17 15.38
C TYR A 167 14.14 -7.12 15.20
N ALA A 168 14.33 -6.18 14.26
CA ALA A 168 13.32 -5.20 13.89
C ALA A 168 12.26 -5.78 12.92
N GLY A 169 12.62 -6.78 12.10
CA GLY A 169 11.70 -7.46 11.20
C GLY A 169 12.40 -8.44 10.27
N LEU A 170 11.76 -9.60 10.04
CA LEU A 170 12.14 -10.57 9.02
C LEU A 170 11.13 -10.52 7.89
N ARG A 171 9.86 -10.83 8.17
CA ARG A 171 8.77 -10.74 7.21
C ARG A 171 7.63 -9.93 7.77
N THR A 172 7.08 -9.09 6.94
CA THR A 172 5.86 -8.34 7.22
C THR A 172 4.93 -8.52 6.05
N LYS A 173 3.68 -8.90 6.29
CA LYS A 173 2.65 -8.97 5.28
C LYS A 173 1.37 -8.38 5.84
N LEU A 174 0.79 -7.43 5.11
CA LEU A 174 -0.56 -6.94 5.30
C LEU A 174 -1.29 -7.08 3.97
N THR A 175 -2.47 -7.65 4.00
CA THR A 175 -3.35 -7.76 2.85
C THR A 175 -4.74 -7.34 3.27
N THR A 176 -5.35 -6.42 2.52
CA THR A 176 -6.76 -6.11 2.67
C THR A 176 -7.48 -6.33 1.35
N PHE A 177 -8.79 -6.58 1.40
CA PHE A 177 -9.64 -6.44 0.24
C PHE A 177 -11.02 -5.94 0.66
N ASP A 178 -11.61 -5.11 -0.22
CA ASP A 178 -12.91 -4.51 -0.01
C ASP A 178 -13.93 -5.09 -0.98
N ILE A 179 -15.15 -5.34 -0.46
CA ILE A 179 -16.35 -5.52 -1.27
C ILE A 179 -17.17 -4.25 -1.10
N GLN A 180 -17.47 -3.55 -2.22
CA GLN A 180 -18.04 -2.20 -2.22
C GLN A 180 -19.40 -2.15 -2.94
N PRO A 181 -20.51 -2.62 -2.34
CA PRO A 181 -21.84 -2.31 -2.87
C PRO A 181 -22.07 -0.79 -2.89
N THR A 182 -22.51 -0.28 -4.04
CA THR A 182 -22.49 1.13 -4.37
C THR A 182 -23.84 1.56 -4.95
N ILE A 183 -24.27 2.76 -4.58
CA ILE A 183 -25.43 3.44 -5.15
C ILE A 183 -25.04 4.86 -5.54
N ALA A 184 -25.48 5.33 -6.70
CA ALA A 184 -25.27 6.72 -7.12
C ALA A 184 -26.51 7.28 -7.81
N TYR A 185 -26.75 8.56 -7.58
CA TYR A 185 -27.89 9.28 -8.10
C TYR A 185 -27.43 10.61 -8.73
N ARG A 186 -27.86 10.86 -9.97
CA ARG A 186 -27.59 12.10 -10.70
C ARG A 186 -28.81 13.01 -10.69
N LEU A 187 -28.61 14.21 -10.15
CA LEU A 187 -29.63 15.25 -10.01
C LEU A 187 -29.44 16.35 -11.06
N PHE A 188 -30.54 16.82 -11.67
CA PHE A 188 -30.55 18.01 -12.54
C PHE A 188 -29.45 18.03 -13.63
N ASP A 189 -29.02 16.87 -14.09
CA ASP A 189 -27.96 16.69 -15.09
C ASP A 189 -26.58 17.33 -14.73
N ARG A 190 -26.38 17.81 -13.53
CA ARG A 190 -25.16 18.52 -13.11
C ARG A 190 -24.54 18.03 -11.81
N ILE A 191 -25.31 17.42 -10.95
CA ILE A 191 -24.85 16.97 -9.64
C ILE A 191 -25.05 15.47 -9.55
N SER A 192 -23.98 14.74 -9.28
CA SER A 192 -24.01 13.31 -8.97
C SER A 192 -23.60 13.11 -7.53
N LEU A 193 -24.38 12.33 -6.79
CA LEU A 193 -24.08 11.90 -5.42
C LEU A 193 -23.94 10.39 -5.40
N GLY A 194 -23.05 9.87 -4.57
CA GLY A 194 -22.85 8.44 -4.45
C GLY A 194 -22.43 8.02 -3.05
N ALA A 195 -22.74 6.79 -2.72
CA ALA A 195 -22.34 6.14 -1.48
C ALA A 195 -21.99 4.66 -1.73
N SER A 196 -20.94 4.20 -1.08
CA SER A 196 -20.55 2.79 -1.02
C SER A 196 -20.44 2.35 0.44
N LEU A 197 -20.81 1.12 0.72
CA LEU A 197 -20.42 0.43 1.94
C LEU A 197 -19.10 -0.29 1.66
N ASP A 198 -18.09 -0.11 2.52
CA ASP A 198 -16.79 -0.75 2.37
C ASP A 198 -16.74 -1.93 3.36
N ILE A 199 -17.00 -3.16 2.89
CA ILE A 199 -16.89 -4.39 3.68
C ILE A 199 -15.47 -4.90 3.49
N GLN A 200 -14.62 -4.69 4.49
CA GLN A 200 -13.19 -4.93 4.39
C GLN A 200 -12.74 -6.13 5.21
N TYR A 201 -11.99 -7.01 4.57
CA TYR A 201 -11.18 -8.03 5.22
C TYR A 201 -9.75 -7.53 5.34
N ALA A 202 -9.12 -7.78 6.50
CA ALA A 202 -7.71 -7.53 6.73
C ALA A 202 -7.03 -8.77 7.30
N SER A 203 -5.83 -9.10 6.82
CA SER A 203 -5.00 -10.17 7.32
C SER A 203 -3.55 -9.70 7.47
N GLY A 204 -2.94 -9.95 8.63
CA GLY A 204 -1.59 -9.55 8.97
C GLY A 204 -0.70 -10.73 9.34
N ARG A 205 0.60 -10.64 8.95
CA ARG A 205 1.66 -11.53 9.40
C ARG A 205 2.91 -10.70 9.71
N LEU A 206 3.46 -10.89 10.90
CA LEU A 206 4.69 -10.24 11.35
C LEU A 206 5.65 -11.31 11.87
N THR A 207 6.87 -11.36 11.31
CA THR A 207 7.92 -12.27 11.75
C THR A 207 9.16 -11.48 12.14
N GLN A 208 9.83 -11.87 13.22
CA GLN A 208 11.08 -11.29 13.68
C GLN A 208 11.91 -12.29 14.46
N ALA A 209 13.22 -12.05 14.55
CA ALA A 209 14.08 -12.80 15.46
C ALA A 209 13.95 -12.29 16.89
N ILE A 210 14.22 -13.19 17.86
CA ILE A 210 14.35 -12.88 19.29
C ILE A 210 15.79 -13.20 19.68
N ASP A 211 16.51 -12.23 20.26
CA ASP A 211 17.87 -12.44 20.75
C ASP A 211 17.86 -13.14 22.12
N PHE A 212 17.66 -14.48 22.10
CA PHE A 212 17.79 -15.29 23.30
C PHE A 212 19.23 -15.35 23.82
N GLY A 213 20.21 -15.04 22.97
CA GLY A 213 21.60 -14.90 23.38
C GLY A 213 21.79 -13.73 24.34
N LEU A 214 21.28 -12.54 23.98
CA LEU A 214 21.30 -11.35 24.85
C LEU A 214 20.46 -11.55 26.10
N ALA A 215 19.21 -12.01 25.96
CA ALA A 215 18.32 -12.23 27.10
C ALA A 215 18.90 -13.27 28.08
N GLY A 216 19.45 -14.36 27.55
CA GLY A 216 20.13 -15.38 28.36
C GLY A 216 21.40 -14.89 29.03
N ALA A 217 22.20 -14.05 28.36
CA ALA A 217 23.37 -13.44 28.97
C ALA A 217 23.00 -12.52 30.15
N GLN A 218 21.87 -11.82 30.06
CA GLN A 218 21.36 -11.00 31.18
C GLN A 218 20.95 -11.86 32.39
N LEU A 219 20.22 -12.94 32.14
CA LEU A 219 19.76 -13.85 33.21
C LEU A 219 20.94 -14.62 33.84
N THR A 220 21.82 -15.20 33.03
CA THR A 220 23.01 -15.92 33.54
C THR A 220 23.99 -14.98 34.21
N GLY A 221 24.15 -13.74 33.73
CA GLY A 221 24.98 -12.71 34.38
C GLY A 221 24.47 -12.33 35.78
N GLN A 222 23.17 -12.23 35.99
CA GLN A 222 22.58 -12.03 37.34
C GLN A 222 22.86 -13.24 38.25
N PHE A 223 22.72 -14.46 37.71
CA PHE A 223 23.06 -15.68 38.43
C PHE A 223 24.53 -15.74 38.79
N GLU A 224 25.43 -15.43 37.88
CA GLU A 224 26.90 -15.37 38.10
C GLU A 224 27.28 -14.36 39.16
N GLN A 225 26.62 -13.21 39.27
CA GLN A 225 26.81 -12.23 40.31
C GLN A 225 26.39 -12.77 41.71
N ALA A 226 25.36 -13.64 41.75
CA ALA A 226 24.90 -14.26 43.01
C ALA A 226 25.75 -15.47 43.41
N LEU A 227 26.50 -16.11 42.47
CA LEU A 227 27.28 -17.33 42.73
C LEU A 227 28.27 -17.23 43.87
N PRO A 228 29.07 -16.16 44.04
CA PRO A 228 30.03 -16.07 45.16
C PRO A 228 29.37 -16.23 46.50
N ALA A 229 28.21 -15.57 46.73
CA ALA A 229 27.48 -15.67 47.99
C ALA A 229 26.88 -17.05 48.18
N LEU A 230 26.30 -17.66 47.13
CA LEU A 230 25.74 -19.00 47.16
C LEU A 230 26.80 -20.06 47.49
N LEU A 231 27.98 -20.00 46.84
CA LEU A 231 29.08 -20.92 47.05
C LEU A 231 29.69 -20.78 48.47
N ALA A 232 29.83 -19.55 48.93
CA ALA A 232 30.31 -19.28 50.31
C ALA A 232 29.33 -19.85 51.37
N ALA A 233 28.01 -19.69 51.14
CA ALA A 233 26.99 -20.27 52.03
C ALA A 233 26.98 -21.82 52.02
N GLN A 234 27.46 -22.46 50.95
CA GLN A 234 27.63 -23.90 50.84
C GLN A 234 29.00 -24.38 51.39
N GLY A 235 29.81 -23.49 51.98
CA GLY A 235 31.09 -23.79 52.57
C GLY A 235 32.23 -23.99 51.57
N VAL A 236 32.07 -23.53 50.33
CA VAL A 236 33.15 -23.56 49.33
C VAL A 236 34.27 -22.60 49.75
N PRO A 237 35.54 -23.04 49.78
CA PRO A 237 36.67 -22.16 50.13
C PRO A 237 36.72 -20.95 49.23
N ILE A 238 36.94 -19.75 49.80
CA ILE A 238 36.94 -18.46 49.10
C ILE A 238 37.87 -18.48 47.87
N ALA A 239 39.02 -19.13 47.97
CA ALA A 239 40.00 -19.24 46.89
C ALA A 239 39.50 -20.08 45.67
N ALA A 240 38.54 -20.98 45.91
CA ALA A 240 37.94 -21.84 44.86
C ALA A 240 36.73 -21.16 44.14
N ILE A 241 36.16 -20.11 44.71
CA ILE A 241 34.99 -19.41 44.17
C ILE A 241 35.26 -18.77 42.80
N PRO A 242 36.29 -17.91 42.61
CA PRO A 242 36.50 -17.22 41.31
C PRO A 242 36.71 -18.19 40.13
N PRO A 243 37.49 -19.27 40.22
CA PRO A 243 37.61 -20.25 39.13
C PRO A 243 36.26 -20.91 38.73
N VAL A 244 35.40 -21.22 39.69
CA VAL A 244 34.08 -21.83 39.46
C VAL A 244 33.16 -20.84 38.76
N VAL A 245 33.10 -19.58 39.20
CA VAL A 245 32.32 -18.53 38.57
C VAL A 245 32.78 -18.34 37.13
N LYS A 246 34.09 -18.19 36.90
CA LYS A 246 34.64 -18.02 35.53
C LYS A 246 34.34 -19.22 34.62
N ALA A 247 34.48 -20.43 35.13
CA ALA A 247 34.16 -21.64 34.34
C ALA A 247 32.67 -21.72 34.02
N THR A 248 31.77 -21.34 34.93
CA THR A 248 30.34 -21.27 34.70
C THR A 248 30.03 -20.25 33.60
N GLN A 249 30.57 -19.03 33.70
CA GLN A 249 30.41 -17.98 32.69
C GLN A 249 30.87 -18.43 31.30
N GLN A 250 32.07 -19.03 31.20
CA GLN A 250 32.59 -19.54 29.95
C GLN A 250 31.69 -20.62 29.34
N ALA A 251 31.10 -21.50 30.15
CA ALA A 251 30.20 -22.54 29.68
C ALA A 251 28.91 -21.94 29.08
N TYR A 252 28.31 -20.93 29.71
CA TYR A 252 27.13 -20.25 29.18
C TYR A 252 27.47 -19.44 27.92
N ASN A 253 28.60 -18.75 27.86
CA ASN A 253 29.07 -18.08 26.66
C ASN A 253 29.26 -19.05 25.49
N ASN A 254 29.88 -20.23 25.75
CA ASN A 254 30.07 -21.30 24.75
C ASN A 254 28.73 -21.92 24.32
N ALA A 255 27.72 -21.92 25.18
CA ALA A 255 26.36 -22.34 24.85
C ALA A 255 25.58 -21.31 24.02
N GLY A 256 26.19 -20.16 23.70
CA GLY A 256 25.60 -19.10 22.87
C GLY A 256 24.78 -18.05 23.65
N PHE A 257 24.83 -18.04 24.97
CA PHE A 257 24.23 -16.98 25.78
C PHE A 257 25.13 -15.75 25.83
N VAL A 258 25.31 -15.18 24.62
CA VAL A 258 26.01 -13.93 24.34
C VAL A 258 25.19 -13.11 23.35
N PRO A 259 25.31 -11.78 23.29
CA PRO A 259 24.56 -10.95 22.34
C PRO A 259 24.64 -11.49 20.91
N GLY A 260 23.49 -11.74 20.28
CA GLY A 260 23.41 -12.30 18.92
C GLY A 260 23.92 -13.74 18.75
N GLY A 261 24.23 -14.43 19.84
CA GLY A 261 24.77 -15.77 19.78
C GLY A 261 23.71 -16.87 19.64
N ARG A 262 22.45 -16.56 19.91
CA ARG A 262 21.33 -17.49 19.88
C ARG A 262 20.03 -16.79 19.57
N ASP A 263 19.51 -17.01 18.36
CA ASP A 263 18.25 -16.43 17.90
C ASP A 263 17.12 -17.47 17.96
N GLY A 264 15.94 -17.01 18.32
CA GLY A 264 14.67 -17.68 18.06
C GLY A 264 13.84 -16.85 17.09
N ILE A 265 12.68 -17.35 16.71
CA ILE A 265 11.76 -16.69 15.79
C ILE A 265 10.40 -16.53 16.46
N SER A 266 9.82 -15.34 16.40
CA SER A 266 8.40 -15.11 16.66
C SER A 266 7.67 -14.83 15.35
N GLU A 267 6.49 -15.44 15.17
CA GLU A 267 5.59 -15.18 14.07
C GLU A 267 4.19 -14.91 14.62
N VAL A 268 3.66 -13.70 14.38
CA VAL A 268 2.30 -13.29 14.73
C VAL A 268 1.47 -13.29 13.46
N THR A 269 0.30 -13.92 13.49
CA THR A 269 -0.70 -13.90 12.43
C THR A 269 -2.05 -13.53 12.99
N GLY A 270 -2.89 -12.88 12.19
CA GLY A 270 -4.28 -12.59 12.56
C GLY A 270 -5.05 -12.01 11.40
N ASP A 271 -6.38 -12.08 11.50
CA ASP A 271 -7.30 -11.53 10.51
C ASP A 271 -8.58 -11.00 11.17
N ASP A 272 -9.31 -10.18 10.40
CA ASP A 272 -10.56 -9.55 10.85
C ASP A 272 -11.41 -9.06 9.68
N TRP A 273 -12.71 -8.97 9.89
CA TRP A 273 -13.66 -8.28 9.02
C TRP A 273 -14.20 -7.03 9.71
N SER A 274 -14.15 -5.91 9.00
CA SER A 274 -14.68 -4.65 9.49
C SER A 274 -15.43 -3.91 8.39
N VAL A 275 -16.12 -2.83 8.73
CA VAL A 275 -16.92 -2.07 7.77
C VAL A 275 -16.59 -0.59 7.86
N GLY A 276 -16.60 0.04 6.69
CA GLY A 276 -16.53 1.47 6.51
C GLY A 276 -17.50 1.92 5.43
N PHE A 277 -17.35 3.14 4.98
CA PHE A 277 -18.14 3.68 3.89
C PHE A 277 -17.35 4.72 3.10
N THR A 278 -17.75 4.89 1.83
CA THR A 278 -17.24 5.94 0.96
C THR A 278 -18.42 6.79 0.48
N LEU A 279 -18.29 8.12 0.61
CA LEU A 279 -19.25 9.08 0.08
C LEU A 279 -18.60 9.89 -1.03
N GLY A 280 -19.39 10.27 -2.03
CA GLY A 280 -18.89 11.04 -3.12
C GLY A 280 -19.90 12.02 -3.72
N ALA A 281 -19.35 13.08 -4.31
CA ALA A 281 -20.12 14.04 -5.09
C ALA A 281 -19.30 14.51 -6.30
N ILE A 282 -19.98 14.71 -7.44
CA ILE A 282 -19.41 15.31 -8.64
C ILE A 282 -20.33 16.45 -9.10
N PHE A 283 -19.72 17.59 -9.38
CA PHE A 283 -20.39 18.75 -9.97
C PHE A 283 -19.84 19.02 -11.36
N GLU A 284 -20.73 18.94 -12.39
CA GLU A 284 -20.42 19.27 -13.77
C GLU A 284 -20.59 20.77 -13.96
N TYR A 285 -19.51 21.55 -13.71
CA TYR A 285 -19.56 23.02 -13.75
C TYR A 285 -19.61 23.55 -15.20
N TRP A 286 -19.16 22.76 -16.16
CA TRP A 286 -19.21 23.12 -17.57
C TRP A 286 -19.68 21.94 -18.44
N LYS A 287 -20.61 22.25 -19.36
CA LYS A 287 -21.05 21.36 -20.44
C LYS A 287 -20.95 22.17 -21.74
N GLY A 288 -19.93 21.87 -22.54
CA GLY A 288 -19.73 22.49 -23.83
C GLY A 288 -20.67 21.90 -24.89
N ASN A 289 -20.85 22.64 -25.96
CA ASN A 289 -21.45 22.14 -27.18
C ASN A 289 -20.36 21.71 -28.19
N ASN A 290 -20.74 21.13 -29.30
CA ASN A 290 -19.83 20.60 -30.33
C ASN A 290 -18.86 21.64 -30.92
N GLN A 291 -19.03 22.95 -30.67
CA GLN A 291 -18.23 24.07 -31.16
C GLN A 291 -17.44 24.77 -30.03
N SER A 292 -17.62 24.38 -28.79
CA SER A 292 -16.96 24.99 -27.64
C SER A 292 -15.53 24.46 -27.50
N PHE A 293 -14.57 25.32 -27.20
CA PHE A 293 -13.21 24.93 -26.84
C PHE A 293 -13.22 24.14 -25.52
N PHE A 294 -13.92 24.63 -24.51
CA PHE A 294 -14.17 23.89 -23.27
C PHE A 294 -15.37 22.96 -23.46
N GLN A 295 -15.17 21.66 -23.23
CA GLN A 295 -16.23 20.65 -23.37
C GLN A 295 -16.81 20.27 -22.00
N ASP A 296 -16.23 19.27 -21.34
CA ASP A 296 -16.71 18.77 -20.06
C ASP A 296 -15.79 19.28 -18.95
N GLY A 297 -16.38 20.00 -17.99
CA GLY A 297 -15.69 20.44 -16.78
C GLY A 297 -16.34 19.85 -15.54
N ARG A 298 -15.58 19.14 -14.70
CA ARG A 298 -16.08 18.48 -13.50
C ARG A 298 -15.19 18.75 -12.30
N PHE A 299 -15.82 18.98 -11.18
CA PHE A 299 -15.19 18.98 -9.87
C PHE A 299 -15.77 17.83 -9.04
N GLY A 300 -14.90 17.02 -8.45
CA GLY A 300 -15.26 15.87 -7.65
C GLY A 300 -14.66 15.94 -6.27
N VAL A 301 -15.45 15.50 -5.28
CA VAL A 301 -14.99 15.28 -3.91
C VAL A 301 -15.42 13.91 -3.46
N SER A 302 -14.57 13.22 -2.71
CA SER A 302 -14.94 11.99 -2.04
C SER A 302 -14.30 11.89 -0.66
N TYR A 303 -14.95 11.13 0.19
CA TYR A 303 -14.53 10.81 1.55
C TYR A 303 -14.66 9.32 1.76
N ARG A 304 -13.56 8.65 2.06
CA ARG A 304 -13.51 7.26 2.55
C ARG A 304 -13.30 7.30 4.05
N SER A 305 -14.17 6.62 4.80
CA SER A 305 -14.07 6.55 6.26
C SER A 305 -12.85 5.77 6.71
N ALA A 306 -12.37 6.05 7.90
CA ALA A 306 -11.47 5.16 8.62
C ALA A 306 -12.13 3.81 8.88
N ILE A 307 -11.30 2.74 8.92
CA ILE A 307 -11.72 1.39 9.28
C ILE A 307 -10.76 0.86 10.35
N SER A 308 -11.29 0.46 11.50
CA SER A 308 -10.52 -0.13 12.57
C SER A 308 -10.72 -1.64 12.60
N HIS A 309 -9.62 -2.39 12.64
CA HIS A 309 -9.59 -3.84 12.73
C HIS A 309 -9.03 -4.29 14.06
N THR A 310 -9.63 -5.33 14.65
CA THR A 310 -9.09 -6.07 15.78
C THR A 310 -8.68 -7.45 15.28
N LEU A 311 -7.49 -7.52 14.68
CA LEU A 311 -6.97 -8.77 14.12
C LEU A 311 -6.84 -9.81 15.23
N GLN A 312 -7.56 -10.91 15.08
CA GLN A 312 -7.53 -12.04 16.01
C GLN A 312 -6.71 -13.17 15.40
N GLY A 313 -5.82 -13.75 16.20
CA GLY A 313 -4.96 -14.81 15.71
C GLY A 313 -4.04 -15.39 16.76
N ASN A 314 -2.85 -15.78 16.35
CA ASN A 314 -1.92 -16.49 17.20
C ASN A 314 -0.50 -15.95 17.03
N VAL A 315 0.30 -16.14 18.08
CA VAL A 315 1.75 -16.06 18.01
C VAL A 315 2.34 -17.45 18.12
N SER A 316 3.32 -17.77 17.30
CA SER A 316 4.14 -18.97 17.41
C SER A 316 5.60 -18.60 17.65
N PHE A 317 6.28 -19.42 18.47
CA PHE A 317 7.67 -19.25 18.81
C PHE A 317 8.46 -20.48 18.39
N ARG A 318 9.58 -20.28 17.72
CA ARG A 318 10.48 -21.35 17.29
C ARG A 318 11.87 -21.12 17.84
N ASP A 319 12.63 -22.23 18.05
CA ASP A 319 14.00 -22.23 18.52
C ASP A 319 14.18 -21.56 19.90
N VAL A 320 13.16 -21.72 20.78
CA VAL A 320 13.19 -21.23 22.16
C VAL A 320 14.12 -22.13 23.00
N PRO A 321 15.29 -21.63 23.46
CA PRO A 321 16.27 -22.47 24.10
C PRO A 321 15.94 -22.76 25.57
N LEU A 322 16.45 -23.88 26.09
CA LEU A 322 16.66 -24.08 27.52
C LEU A 322 17.91 -23.29 27.95
N ILE A 323 17.88 -22.65 29.12
CA ILE A 323 19.02 -21.98 29.72
C ILE A 323 19.91 -23.03 30.41
N THR A 324 20.63 -23.81 29.61
CA THR A 324 21.57 -24.84 30.05
C THR A 324 22.93 -24.67 29.36
N ALA A 325 23.99 -25.08 30.06
CA ALA A 325 25.33 -25.08 29.49
C ALA A 325 26.06 -26.39 29.87
N ALA A 326 26.42 -27.18 28.86
CA ALA A 326 27.19 -28.39 29.05
C ALA A 326 28.56 -28.06 29.68
N GLY A 327 28.94 -28.80 30.72
CA GLY A 327 30.19 -28.59 31.44
C GLY A 327 30.22 -27.38 32.37
N ALA A 328 29.11 -26.68 32.57
CA ALA A 328 29.03 -25.63 33.59
C ALA A 328 29.11 -26.28 34.98
N PRO A 329 30.01 -25.82 35.87
CA PRO A 329 30.07 -26.32 37.23
C PRO A 329 28.77 -26.18 38.02
N LEU A 330 28.01 -25.12 37.68
CA LEU A 330 26.69 -24.84 38.22
C LEU A 330 25.70 -24.53 37.11
N GLN A 331 24.52 -25.13 37.20
CA GLN A 331 23.43 -24.91 36.25
C GLN A 331 22.53 -23.76 36.73
N PHE A 332 21.97 -23.01 35.78
CA PHE A 332 20.99 -21.99 36.03
C PHE A 332 19.73 -22.64 36.69
N PRO A 333 19.18 -22.04 37.76
CA PRO A 333 18.14 -22.72 38.56
C PRO A 333 16.78 -22.84 37.85
N GLN A 334 16.54 -22.04 36.80
CA GLN A 334 15.27 -22.03 36.02
C GLN A 334 15.56 -22.26 34.53
N PRO A 335 15.95 -23.49 34.14
CA PRO A 335 16.37 -23.77 32.77
C PRO A 335 15.22 -23.57 31.76
N ASN A 336 13.96 -23.66 32.15
CA ASN A 336 12.78 -23.48 31.31
C ASN A 336 12.27 -22.04 31.27
N ALA A 337 12.98 -21.04 31.85
CA ALA A 337 12.50 -19.67 31.99
C ALA A 337 12.04 -19.04 30.67
N PHE A 338 12.65 -19.36 29.54
CA PHE A 338 12.18 -18.89 28.25
C PHE A 338 10.95 -19.65 27.76
N GLN A 339 10.89 -20.97 27.96
CA GLN A 339 9.77 -21.79 27.49
C GLN A 339 8.49 -21.52 28.28
N ASP A 340 8.60 -21.09 29.53
CA ASP A 340 7.47 -20.67 30.36
C ASP A 340 6.85 -19.34 29.90
N ILE A 341 7.57 -18.56 29.10
CA ILE A 341 7.17 -17.24 28.60
C ILE A 341 6.84 -17.28 27.10
N PHE A 342 7.72 -17.91 26.29
CA PHE A 342 7.66 -17.92 24.83
C PHE A 342 7.13 -19.27 24.34
N PHE A 343 5.80 -19.43 24.35
CA PHE A 343 5.07 -20.58 23.83
C PHE A 343 3.92 -20.14 22.93
N ASP A 344 3.47 -21.01 22.07
CA ASP A 344 2.39 -20.72 21.12
C ASP A 344 1.09 -20.40 21.86
N GLN A 345 0.49 -19.25 21.53
CA GLN A 345 -0.68 -18.73 22.24
C GLN A 345 -1.49 -17.77 21.36
N SER A 346 -2.69 -17.42 21.80
CA SER A 346 -3.51 -16.43 21.13
C SER A 346 -2.90 -15.02 21.22
N ALA A 347 -3.09 -14.26 20.15
CA ALA A 347 -2.66 -12.87 20.05
C ALA A 347 -3.75 -12.02 19.40
N THR A 348 -3.81 -10.75 19.76
CA THR A 348 -4.66 -9.76 19.10
C THR A 348 -3.82 -8.55 18.72
N ALA A 349 -4.15 -7.92 17.57
CA ALA A 349 -3.50 -6.70 17.14
C ALA A 349 -4.55 -5.67 16.68
N GLN A 350 -4.41 -4.42 17.15
CA GLN A 350 -5.26 -3.31 16.72
C GLN A 350 -4.63 -2.63 15.53
N LEU A 351 -5.40 -2.49 14.43
CA LEU A 351 -4.98 -1.80 13.20
C LEU A 351 -6.02 -0.75 12.81
N ASP A 352 -5.66 0.53 12.93
CA ASP A 352 -6.53 1.66 12.61
C ASP A 352 -6.14 2.25 11.25
N LEU A 353 -6.87 1.87 10.20
CA LEU A 353 -6.66 2.37 8.84
C LEU A 353 -7.24 3.78 8.69
N PRO A 354 -6.53 4.69 7.96
CA PRO A 354 -6.87 6.10 7.89
C PRO A 354 -8.10 6.38 7.02
N GLU A 355 -8.78 7.48 7.31
CA GLU A 355 -9.70 8.12 6.39
C GLU A 355 -8.95 8.87 5.28
N ILE A 356 -9.58 8.94 4.08
CA ILE A 356 -9.01 9.58 2.90
C ILE A 356 -10.02 10.56 2.31
N TYR A 357 -9.56 11.77 1.99
CA TYR A 357 -10.30 12.80 1.28
C TYR A 357 -9.67 13.03 -0.08
N HIS A 358 -10.48 13.02 -1.15
CA HIS A 358 -10.05 13.37 -2.51
C HIS A 358 -10.74 14.64 -2.99
N PHE A 359 -9.97 15.48 -3.66
CA PHE A 359 -10.44 16.68 -4.36
C PHE A 359 -9.87 16.64 -5.78
N SER A 360 -10.74 16.50 -6.77
CA SER A 360 -10.30 16.33 -8.16
C SER A 360 -10.95 17.35 -9.07
N LEU A 361 -10.19 17.76 -10.07
CA LEU A 361 -10.64 18.56 -11.20
C LEU A 361 -10.41 17.80 -12.49
N TYR A 362 -11.38 17.84 -13.38
CA TYR A 362 -11.30 17.32 -14.75
C TYR A 362 -11.81 18.38 -15.71
N GLN A 363 -11.03 18.67 -16.75
CA GLN A 363 -11.42 19.57 -17.83
C GLN A 363 -11.03 19.00 -19.17
N ARG A 364 -12.02 18.80 -20.05
CA ARG A 364 -11.82 18.41 -21.43
C ARG A 364 -11.77 19.65 -22.33
N PHE A 365 -10.82 19.65 -23.28
CA PHE A 365 -10.63 20.72 -24.26
C PHE A 365 -10.90 20.17 -25.65
N GLU A 366 -11.68 20.92 -26.44
CA GLU A 366 -12.15 20.46 -27.74
C GLU A 366 -12.75 19.05 -27.60
N ARG A 367 -12.32 18.10 -28.41
CA ARG A 367 -12.71 16.68 -28.25
C ARG A 367 -11.49 15.77 -28.08
N GLU A 368 -10.33 16.36 -28.09
CA GLU A 368 -9.06 15.65 -28.27
C GLU A 368 -8.26 15.56 -27.00
N PHE A 369 -8.41 16.49 -26.05
CA PHE A 369 -7.55 16.55 -24.88
C PHE A 369 -8.34 16.72 -23.59
N ALA A 370 -7.83 16.13 -22.51
CA ALA A 370 -8.27 16.45 -21.17
C ALA A 370 -7.07 16.65 -20.25
N ILE A 371 -7.22 17.56 -19.30
CA ILE A 371 -6.27 17.78 -18.19
C ILE A 371 -7.03 17.54 -16.89
N MET A 372 -6.36 16.95 -15.95
CA MET A 372 -6.90 16.66 -14.63
C MET A 372 -5.89 16.91 -13.53
N GLY A 373 -6.40 17.28 -12.37
CA GLY A 373 -5.64 17.43 -11.14
C GLY A 373 -6.33 16.73 -10.00
N ASP A 374 -5.55 16.27 -9.03
CA ASP A 374 -6.04 15.60 -7.82
C ASP A 374 -5.21 16.01 -6.62
N ILE A 375 -5.89 16.19 -5.48
CA ILE A 375 -5.27 16.30 -4.16
C ILE A 375 -5.95 15.26 -3.27
N ALA A 376 -5.17 14.32 -2.75
CA ALA A 376 -5.62 13.36 -1.77
C ALA A 376 -4.99 13.67 -0.41
N TRP A 377 -5.81 13.77 0.63
CA TRP A 377 -5.37 13.94 2.01
C TRP A 377 -5.71 12.69 2.80
N THR A 378 -4.66 12.00 3.28
CA THR A 378 -4.78 10.77 4.08
C THR A 378 -4.42 11.08 5.52
N ARG A 379 -5.35 10.81 6.45
CA ARG A 379 -5.18 11.06 7.87
C ARG A 379 -4.43 9.93 8.59
N TRP A 380 -3.17 9.73 8.19
CA TRP A 380 -2.30 8.73 8.77
C TRP A 380 -1.98 8.96 10.26
N SER A 381 -2.21 10.19 10.78
CA SER A 381 -2.10 10.48 12.22
C SER A 381 -3.01 9.62 13.10
N ARG A 382 -3.98 8.90 12.53
CA ARG A 382 -4.78 7.89 13.21
C ARG A 382 -3.95 6.67 13.60
N LEU A 383 -2.95 6.30 12.80
CA LEU A 383 -2.10 5.13 13.01
C LEU A 383 -0.81 5.52 13.75
N GLN A 384 -0.89 5.61 15.08
CA GLN A 384 0.26 5.95 15.91
C GLN A 384 1.07 4.71 16.29
N SER A 385 0.39 3.59 16.53
CA SER A 385 1.04 2.33 16.88
C SER A 385 0.13 1.15 16.54
N VAL A 386 0.74 -0.03 16.43
CA VAL A 386 0.03 -1.32 16.32
C VAL A 386 0.37 -2.13 17.58
N PRO A 387 -0.45 -2.05 18.64
CA PRO A 387 -0.25 -2.85 19.83
C PRO A 387 -0.60 -4.32 19.54
N ILE A 388 0.32 -5.22 19.90
CA ILE A 388 0.11 -6.67 19.83
C ILE A 388 0.05 -7.19 21.26
N VAL A 389 -1.09 -7.77 21.63
CA VAL A 389 -1.36 -8.26 22.97
C VAL A 389 -1.40 -9.78 22.93
N PHE A 390 -0.63 -10.42 23.80
CA PHE A 390 -0.59 -11.87 23.96
C PHE A 390 -1.47 -12.33 25.12
N GLN A 391 -1.97 -13.57 25.04
CA GLN A 391 -2.79 -14.16 26.10
C GLN A 391 -2.02 -14.30 27.41
N ASN A 392 -0.75 -14.71 27.35
CA ASN A 392 0.13 -14.75 28.51
C ASN A 392 0.72 -13.36 28.78
N ALA A 393 0.31 -12.71 29.84
CA ALA A 393 0.80 -11.39 30.23
C ALA A 393 2.31 -11.35 30.59
N ALA A 394 2.95 -12.50 30.83
CA ALA A 394 4.40 -12.59 31.06
C ALA A 394 5.20 -12.52 29.74
N THR A 395 4.58 -12.83 28.60
CA THR A 395 5.20 -12.64 27.28
C THR A 395 5.28 -11.13 27.01
N PRO A 396 6.48 -10.58 26.74
CA PRO A 396 6.62 -9.15 26.49
C PRO A 396 5.73 -8.74 25.31
N SER A 397 4.85 -7.77 25.54
CA SER A 397 4.01 -7.20 24.47
C SER A 397 4.89 -6.53 23.43
N ASN A 398 4.55 -6.70 22.17
CA ASN A 398 5.22 -6.01 21.06
C ASN A 398 4.32 -4.87 20.58
N VAL A 399 4.82 -3.65 20.62
CA VAL A 399 4.12 -2.48 20.11
C VAL A 399 4.92 -1.91 18.95
N LEU A 400 4.41 -2.04 17.74
CA LEU A 400 5.02 -1.38 16.59
C LEU A 400 4.67 0.11 16.65
N GLN A 401 5.62 0.94 17.08
CA GLN A 401 5.48 2.40 17.10
C GLN A 401 5.71 2.95 15.69
N LEU A 402 4.73 3.67 15.16
CA LEU A 402 4.78 4.26 13.82
C LEU A 402 4.80 5.78 13.88
N ASN A 403 4.06 6.37 14.82
CA ASN A 403 3.96 7.83 15.03
C ASN A 403 3.76 8.60 13.71
N TYR A 404 2.81 8.14 12.89
CA TYR A 404 2.56 8.71 11.57
C TYR A 404 1.96 10.11 11.65
N LYS A 405 2.33 10.98 10.72
CA LYS A 405 1.68 12.27 10.42
C LYS A 405 0.71 12.09 9.24
N ASP A 406 -0.22 13.02 9.11
CA ASP A 406 -1.04 13.12 7.90
C ASP A 406 -0.16 13.37 6.68
N SER A 407 -0.59 12.87 5.52
CA SER A 407 0.13 13.04 4.26
C SER A 407 -0.79 13.57 3.15
N LEU A 408 -0.19 14.29 2.21
CA LEU A 408 -0.83 14.80 1.02
C LEU A 408 -0.22 14.17 -0.23
N ARG A 409 -1.07 13.90 -1.20
CA ARG A 409 -0.68 13.48 -2.53
C ARG A 409 -1.22 14.48 -3.55
N TYR A 410 -0.38 14.92 -4.48
CA TYR A 410 -0.72 15.82 -5.56
C TYR A 410 -0.51 15.12 -6.88
N ALA A 411 -1.48 15.16 -7.79
CA ALA A 411 -1.34 14.54 -9.09
C ALA A 411 -1.85 15.46 -10.21
N VAL A 412 -1.19 15.36 -11.37
CA VAL A 412 -1.64 15.95 -12.63
C VAL A 412 -1.64 14.88 -13.71
N GLY A 413 -2.66 14.89 -14.56
CA GLY A 413 -2.85 13.92 -15.63
C GLY A 413 -3.26 14.59 -16.92
N PHE A 414 -2.91 13.92 -18.00
CA PHE A 414 -3.24 14.34 -19.37
C PHE A 414 -3.79 13.14 -20.15
N GLU A 415 -4.87 13.37 -20.90
CA GLU A 415 -5.40 12.42 -21.87
C GLU A 415 -5.43 13.04 -23.25
N TRP A 416 -5.04 12.25 -24.24
CA TRP A 416 -5.16 12.57 -25.66
C TRP A 416 -6.03 11.52 -26.35
N TYR A 417 -7.22 11.93 -26.79
CA TYR A 417 -8.15 11.12 -27.58
C TYR A 417 -7.70 11.14 -29.04
N ALA A 418 -6.60 10.42 -29.34
CA ALA A 418 -5.92 10.45 -30.63
C ALA A 418 -6.82 9.98 -31.78
N THR A 419 -7.73 9.04 -31.51
CA THR A 419 -8.78 8.61 -32.43
C THR A 419 -10.05 8.27 -31.62
N LYS A 420 -11.15 7.93 -32.30
CA LYS A 420 -12.37 7.45 -31.63
C LYS A 420 -12.16 6.16 -30.83
N ASN A 421 -11.12 5.38 -31.16
CA ASN A 421 -10.88 4.06 -30.61
C ASN A 421 -9.54 4.01 -29.84
N PHE A 422 -8.80 5.09 -29.73
CA PHE A 422 -7.50 5.08 -29.09
C PHE A 422 -7.25 6.36 -28.29
N THR A 423 -6.99 6.19 -27.00
CA THR A 423 -6.67 7.26 -26.06
C THR A 423 -5.30 6.99 -25.46
N LEU A 424 -4.46 8.00 -25.41
CA LEU A 424 -3.18 7.99 -24.71
C LEU A 424 -3.29 8.78 -23.41
N ARG A 425 -2.52 8.36 -22.40
CA ARG A 425 -2.49 8.95 -21.07
C ARG A 425 -1.08 9.15 -20.58
N LEU A 426 -0.87 10.25 -19.89
CA LEU A 426 0.35 10.58 -19.16
C LEU A 426 -0.02 11.11 -17.78
N GLY A 427 0.76 10.79 -16.78
CA GLY A 427 0.52 11.23 -15.42
C GLY A 427 1.79 11.44 -14.62
N PHE A 428 1.70 12.40 -13.70
CA PHE A 428 2.73 12.67 -12.71
C PHE A 428 2.06 12.90 -11.36
N ALA A 429 2.67 12.37 -10.29
CA ALA A 429 2.25 12.71 -8.94
C ALA A 429 3.45 12.83 -7.99
N TYR A 430 3.26 13.62 -6.93
CA TYR A 430 4.10 13.67 -5.76
C TYR A 430 3.28 13.21 -4.56
N ASP A 431 3.85 12.31 -3.74
CA ASP A 431 3.18 11.69 -2.62
C ASP A 431 4.06 11.74 -1.38
N GLU A 432 3.57 12.38 -0.32
CA GLU A 432 4.29 12.56 0.92
C GLU A 432 4.24 11.31 1.78
N THR A 433 5.39 10.93 2.36
CA THR A 433 5.42 9.87 3.37
C THR A 433 4.80 10.33 4.69
N PRO A 434 4.02 9.48 5.38
CA PRO A 434 3.56 9.78 6.73
C PRO A 434 4.63 9.58 7.80
N ILE A 435 5.79 8.99 7.47
CA ILE A 435 6.87 8.71 8.42
C ILE A 435 7.58 10.01 8.77
N GLN A 436 7.61 10.35 10.07
CA GLN A 436 8.09 11.66 10.54
C GLN A 436 9.62 11.77 10.54
N SER A 437 10.34 10.67 10.80
CA SER A 437 11.80 10.66 10.85
C SER A 437 12.36 9.25 10.68
N GLU A 438 13.68 9.15 10.50
CA GLU A 438 14.42 7.90 10.41
C GLU A 438 14.31 7.02 11.67
N ASN A 439 14.05 7.63 12.85
CA ASN A 439 13.88 6.90 14.11
C ASN A 439 12.54 6.14 14.19
N PHE A 440 11.54 6.55 13.41
CA PHE A 440 10.24 5.88 13.30
C PHE A 440 10.11 5.05 12.02
N ARG A 441 11.11 5.09 11.14
CA ARG A 441 11.16 4.25 9.95
C ARG A 441 11.68 2.88 10.31
N THR A 442 10.80 1.89 10.24
CA THR A 442 11.16 0.49 10.49
C THR A 442 11.46 -0.23 9.17
N PRO A 443 12.25 -1.32 9.18
CA PRO A 443 12.48 -2.09 7.96
C PRO A 443 11.22 -2.80 7.45
N ARG A 444 10.15 -2.82 8.24
CA ARG A 444 8.86 -3.37 7.85
C ARG A 444 8.15 -2.50 6.81
N ILE A 445 8.38 -1.17 6.89
CA ILE A 445 7.79 -0.16 6.01
C ILE A 445 8.88 0.84 5.65
N PRO A 446 9.81 0.50 4.74
CA PRO A 446 10.92 1.36 4.34
C PRO A 446 10.45 2.40 3.31
N ASP A 447 9.55 3.30 3.70
CA ASP A 447 8.92 4.33 2.86
C ASP A 447 9.54 5.72 3.06
N ASN A 448 9.45 6.57 2.03
CA ASN A 448 9.79 8.00 2.06
C ASN A 448 8.92 8.77 1.04
N ASN A 449 9.13 10.09 0.85
CA ASN A 449 8.46 10.85 -0.20
C ASN A 449 8.76 10.28 -1.57
N ARG A 450 7.82 10.41 -2.53
CA ARG A 450 7.98 9.80 -3.85
C ARG A 450 7.37 10.60 -4.97
N TYR A 451 7.96 10.41 -6.14
CA TYR A 451 7.48 10.91 -7.41
C TYR A 451 6.96 9.74 -8.24
N PHE A 452 5.81 9.91 -8.82
CA PHE A 452 5.12 8.91 -9.62
C PHE A 452 5.07 9.38 -11.07
N LEU A 453 5.65 8.63 -11.99
CA LEU A 453 5.57 8.89 -13.41
C LEU A 453 4.85 7.74 -14.11
N SER A 454 3.82 8.06 -14.88
CA SER A 454 3.03 7.02 -15.53
C SER A 454 2.66 7.35 -16.96
N ALA A 455 2.39 6.29 -17.71
CA ALA A 455 1.85 6.34 -19.06
C ALA A 455 0.86 5.19 -19.26
N GLY A 456 -0.10 5.37 -20.15
CA GLY A 456 -1.06 4.32 -20.47
C GLY A 456 -1.80 4.60 -21.76
N PHE A 457 -2.59 3.61 -22.19
CA PHE A 457 -3.48 3.77 -23.32
C PHE A 457 -4.77 2.97 -23.11
N ARG A 458 -5.83 3.42 -23.79
CA ARG A 458 -7.06 2.67 -24.00
C ARG A 458 -7.20 2.37 -25.48
N TRP A 459 -7.54 1.13 -25.80
CA TRP A 459 -7.95 0.70 -27.12
C TRP A 459 -9.38 0.16 -27.05
N SER A 460 -10.27 0.74 -27.86
CA SER A 460 -11.68 0.38 -27.98
C SER A 460 -11.93 -0.35 -29.32
N PRO A 461 -11.64 -1.66 -29.44
CA PRO A 461 -11.80 -2.40 -30.69
C PRO A 461 -13.26 -2.45 -31.13
N THR A 462 -14.20 -2.39 -30.20
CA THR A 462 -15.65 -2.33 -30.46
C THR A 462 -16.33 -1.34 -29.50
N ARG A 463 -17.58 -0.96 -29.78
CA ARG A 463 -18.37 -0.13 -28.86
C ARG A 463 -18.74 -0.81 -27.53
N PHE A 464 -18.50 -2.12 -27.41
CA PHE A 464 -18.85 -2.94 -26.25
C PHE A 464 -17.65 -3.34 -25.42
N MET A 465 -16.42 -3.04 -25.88
CA MET A 465 -15.22 -3.50 -25.21
C MET A 465 -14.11 -2.46 -25.27
N ASP A 466 -13.50 -2.19 -24.12
CA ASP A 466 -12.26 -1.44 -24.02
C ASP A 466 -11.17 -2.34 -23.40
N ILE A 467 -9.94 -2.08 -23.82
CA ILE A 467 -8.71 -2.63 -23.25
C ILE A 467 -7.86 -1.45 -22.79
N ASP A 468 -7.58 -1.41 -21.49
CA ASP A 468 -6.67 -0.43 -20.89
C ASP A 468 -5.35 -1.12 -20.52
N VAL A 469 -4.24 -0.44 -20.79
CA VAL A 469 -2.90 -0.85 -20.37
C VAL A 469 -2.19 0.35 -19.79
N GLY A 470 -1.48 0.15 -18.68
CA GLY A 470 -0.74 1.20 -18.01
C GLY A 470 0.60 0.70 -17.45
N TYR A 471 1.53 1.62 -17.37
CA TYR A 471 2.81 1.46 -16.70
C TYR A 471 3.08 2.67 -15.81
N ALA A 472 3.61 2.42 -14.66
CA ALA A 472 4.11 3.46 -13.78
C ALA A 472 5.44 3.07 -13.16
N HIS A 473 6.29 4.07 -12.99
CA HIS A 473 7.50 4.00 -12.20
C HIS A 473 7.43 5.04 -11.07
N LEU A 474 7.66 4.58 -9.86
CA LEU A 474 7.60 5.42 -8.68
C LEU A 474 9.04 5.69 -8.18
N PHE A 475 9.52 6.91 -8.07
CA PHE A 475 10.82 7.32 -7.57
C PHE A 475 10.72 7.74 -6.09
N VAL A 476 11.40 7.10 -5.13
CA VAL A 476 11.43 7.48 -3.69
C VAL A 476 12.74 8.15 -3.33
N GLU A 477 12.66 9.13 -2.47
CA GLU A 477 13.82 9.67 -1.78
C GLU A 477 14.42 8.58 -0.87
N ASP A 478 15.75 8.48 -0.76
CA ASP A 478 16.44 7.43 0.01
C ASP A 478 15.87 7.28 1.43
N PRO A 479 15.27 6.14 1.79
CA PRO A 479 14.75 5.94 3.14
C PRO A 479 15.89 5.61 4.13
N THR A 480 16.35 6.61 4.91
CA THR A 480 17.30 6.38 6.00
C THR A 480 16.61 5.78 7.23
N VAL A 481 17.30 4.91 7.94
CA VAL A 481 16.82 4.25 9.16
C VAL A 481 17.83 4.44 10.27
N ASP A 482 17.34 4.87 11.44
CA ASP A 482 18.06 4.91 12.71
C ASP A 482 17.09 4.47 13.83
N PHE A 483 16.68 3.20 13.74
CA PHE A 483 15.60 2.63 14.56
C PHE A 483 16.19 1.76 15.68
N THR A 484 15.80 2.03 16.92
CA THR A 484 16.14 1.20 18.09
C THR A 484 14.89 0.51 18.61
N ASP A 485 14.95 -0.81 18.76
CA ASP A 485 13.87 -1.59 19.36
C ASP A 485 13.89 -1.52 20.90
N SER A 486 12.89 -2.12 21.55
CA SER A 486 12.75 -2.14 23.00
C SER A 486 13.83 -2.94 23.72
N GLN A 487 14.60 -3.77 23.00
CA GLN A 487 15.71 -4.57 23.53
C GLN A 487 17.07 -3.94 23.28
N GLY A 488 17.11 -2.77 22.62
CA GLY A 488 18.32 -2.02 22.37
C GLY A 488 19.07 -2.45 21.10
N HIS A 489 18.42 -3.13 20.16
CA HIS A 489 19.02 -3.34 18.85
C HIS A 489 18.79 -2.10 17.99
N GLU A 490 19.85 -1.36 17.65
CA GLU A 490 19.80 -0.20 16.78
C GLU A 490 20.14 -0.59 15.34
N LEU A 491 19.14 -0.51 14.47
CA LEU A 491 19.30 -0.69 13.03
C LEU A 491 19.60 0.66 12.39
N ARG A 492 20.81 0.81 11.81
CA ARG A 492 21.26 2.04 11.20
C ARG A 492 21.72 1.81 9.77
N GLY A 493 21.18 2.61 8.85
CA GLY A 493 21.51 2.50 7.44
C GLY A 493 20.49 3.15 6.54
N LYS A 494 20.47 2.73 5.27
CA LYS A 494 19.55 3.24 4.27
C LYS A 494 19.03 2.13 3.38
N PHE A 495 17.86 2.37 2.85
CA PHE A 495 17.28 1.53 1.78
C PHE A 495 17.51 2.18 0.42
N ASP A 496 17.69 1.34 -0.56
CA ASP A 496 17.48 1.61 -1.98
C ASP A 496 16.19 0.86 -2.35
N ALA A 497 15.14 1.63 -2.64
CA ALA A 497 13.78 1.07 -2.74
C ALA A 497 13.07 1.43 -4.05
N ALA A 498 12.25 0.53 -4.70
CA ALA A 498 11.63 0.62 -6.03
C ALA A 498 10.24 0.03 -6.17
N VAL A 499 9.36 0.63 -7.00
CA VAL A 499 8.20 -0.07 -7.55
C VAL A 499 8.02 0.21 -9.04
N ASP A 500 7.95 -0.86 -9.82
CA ASP A 500 7.42 -0.84 -11.18
C ASP A 500 6.01 -1.43 -11.17
N VAL A 501 5.06 -0.74 -11.79
CA VAL A 501 3.68 -1.20 -11.90
C VAL A 501 3.31 -1.37 -13.37
N VAL A 502 2.97 -2.60 -13.77
CA VAL A 502 2.39 -2.90 -15.08
C VAL A 502 0.95 -3.35 -14.88
N SER A 503 0.03 -2.79 -15.64
CA SER A 503 -1.39 -3.05 -15.44
C SER A 503 -2.13 -3.27 -16.73
N ALA A 504 -3.16 -4.14 -16.69
CA ALA A 504 -4.07 -4.37 -17.80
C ALA A 504 -5.51 -4.56 -17.29
N ALA A 505 -6.48 -4.04 -18.04
CA ALA A 505 -7.90 -4.25 -17.78
C ALA A 505 -8.69 -4.44 -19.07
N VAL A 506 -9.78 -5.17 -18.96
CA VAL A 506 -10.81 -5.27 -19.99
C VAL A 506 -12.14 -4.80 -19.41
N THR A 507 -12.80 -3.88 -20.10
CA THR A 507 -14.13 -3.38 -19.75
C THR A 507 -15.13 -3.82 -20.81
N PHE A 508 -16.21 -4.49 -20.39
CA PHE A 508 -17.33 -4.85 -21.24
C PHE A 508 -18.50 -3.91 -20.94
N ARG A 509 -19.17 -3.45 -22.00
CA ARG A 509 -20.34 -2.56 -21.94
C ARG A 509 -21.56 -3.18 -22.57
N TRP A 510 -22.73 -2.87 -22.01
CA TRP A 510 -24.03 -3.29 -22.56
C TRP A 510 -25.12 -2.24 -22.32
N GLY A 511 -26.20 -2.33 -23.07
CA GLY A 511 -27.30 -1.36 -23.05
C GLY A 511 -27.14 -0.23 -24.07
N GLY A 512 -28.12 0.66 -24.16
CA GLY A 512 -28.09 1.81 -25.05
C GLY A 512 -27.37 3.00 -24.44
N SER A 513 -26.60 3.74 -25.26
CA SER A 513 -26.03 5.02 -24.84
C SER A 513 -27.06 6.15 -24.83
N ARG A 514 -26.82 7.24 -24.07
CA ARG A 514 -27.68 8.46 -24.07
C ARG A 514 -27.83 9.12 -25.44
N GLU A 515 -26.84 8.98 -26.33
CA GLU A 515 -26.88 9.56 -27.68
C GLU A 515 -27.90 8.90 -28.63
N SER A 516 -28.48 7.74 -28.26
CA SER A 516 -29.49 7.05 -29.09
C SER A 516 -30.93 7.56 -28.93
N ALA A 517 -31.19 8.48 -28.03
CA ALA A 517 -32.44 9.23 -27.98
C ALA A 517 -32.42 10.36 -29.02
N GLN A 518 -32.66 10.05 -30.29
CA GLN A 518 -32.93 11.08 -31.28
C GLN A 518 -34.15 11.90 -30.84
N PRO A 519 -34.12 13.23 -30.99
CA PRO A 519 -35.31 14.03 -30.77
C PRO A 519 -36.42 13.52 -31.74
N VAL A 520 -37.58 13.26 -31.19
CA VAL A 520 -38.78 12.89 -31.93
C VAL A 520 -38.92 13.81 -33.13
N SER A 521 -38.88 13.27 -34.35
CA SER A 521 -39.11 14.02 -35.56
C SER A 521 -40.42 14.79 -35.45
N GLN A 522 -40.37 16.11 -35.69
CA GLN A 522 -41.57 16.92 -35.77
C GLN A 522 -42.53 16.28 -36.78
N PRO A 523 -43.86 16.25 -36.51
CA PRO A 523 -44.82 15.77 -37.45
C PRO A 523 -44.76 16.61 -38.74
N PRO A 524 -44.95 16.00 -39.94
CA PRO A 524 -44.82 16.71 -41.21
C PRO A 524 -45.81 17.88 -41.24
N GLY A 525 -45.27 19.07 -41.54
CA GLY A 525 -46.05 20.30 -41.64
C GLY A 525 -47.21 20.11 -42.62
N LYS A 526 -48.39 20.57 -42.24
CA LYS A 526 -49.56 20.62 -43.10
C LYS A 526 -49.22 21.48 -44.31
N GLU A 527 -49.30 20.89 -45.53
CA GLU A 527 -49.32 21.65 -46.79
C GLU A 527 -50.49 22.63 -46.76
N VAL A 528 -50.15 23.90 -46.90
CA VAL A 528 -51.15 24.96 -47.13
C VAL A 528 -51.51 24.89 -48.63
N VAL A 529 -52.67 24.33 -48.96
CA VAL A 529 -53.23 24.39 -50.30
C VAL A 529 -53.59 25.83 -50.58
N GLY A 530 -52.81 26.46 -51.44
CA GLY A 530 -53.09 27.81 -51.98
C GLY A 530 -54.14 27.77 -53.06
N PHE A 531 -55.32 28.38 -52.81
CA PHE A 531 -56.27 28.69 -53.86
C PHE A 531 -55.74 29.82 -54.72
N ARG A 532 -55.57 29.53 -56.04
CA ARG A 532 -55.45 30.61 -57.07
C ARG A 532 -56.83 31.12 -57.44
N LYS A 533 -56.99 32.45 -57.48
CA LYS A 533 -57.89 33.17 -58.34
C LYS A 533 -57.10 33.80 -59.48
#